data_e6fe729aa19e2c677d03d6e685403f38
#
_entry.id   e6fe729aa19e2c677d03d6e685403f38
#
_cell.length_a   1.000
_cell.length_b   1.000
_cell.length_c   1.000
_cell.angle_alpha   90.00
_cell.angle_beta   90.00
_cell.angle_gamma   90.00
#
_symmetry.space_group_name_H-M   'P 1'
#
loop_
_entity.id
_entity.type
_entity.pdbx_description
1 polymer ?
#
loop_
_entity_poly.entity_id
_entity_poly.type
_entity_poly.pdbx_seq_one_letter_code
_entity_poly.pdbx_strand_id
1 'polypeptide(L)'
;LQYINGRLSLALTRGDGKHGLDITDNMRFLVPRILLPCTGKHIVQITGEVVAPATIKNSRNYAAGALSLHDVIEFQNRDLTFIAYGIQPYPTLDFIEDMDFLDKCGFETIIDSNYPMFPQDGEVWRVINNEAFEELGYTSHHPRGAFAKKVKQEGVVTELIDVVWQVGKSGNVSPVAILDPIDIDGARVARATLHNIGIIEELGLEIGC
;
A
#
# COMPACT_ATOMS: atom_id res chain seq x y z
N LEU A 1 3.84 1.87 -11.86
CA LEU A 1 4.00 1.40 -13.24
C LEU A 1 4.50 2.53 -14.11
N GLN A 2 5.42 2.22 -15.03
CA GLN A 2 5.88 3.17 -16.05
C GLN A 2 5.62 2.59 -17.44
N TYR A 3 4.96 3.37 -18.27
CA TYR A 3 4.72 3.06 -19.67
C TYR A 3 5.55 4.02 -20.54
N ILE A 4 6.25 3.46 -21.52
CA ILE A 4 7.02 4.21 -22.52
C ILE A 4 6.43 3.92 -23.88
N ASN A 5 6.03 4.97 -24.61
CA ASN A 5 5.32 4.84 -25.89
C ASN A 5 4.13 3.87 -25.82
N GLY A 6 3.37 3.92 -24.73
CA GLY A 6 2.21 3.06 -24.51
C GLY A 6 2.52 1.61 -24.16
N ARG A 7 3.79 1.23 -23.91
CA ARG A 7 4.15 -0.14 -23.49
C ARG A 7 4.67 -0.15 -22.07
N LEU A 8 4.22 -1.12 -21.27
CA LEU A 8 4.74 -1.34 -19.92
C LEU A 8 6.25 -1.59 -19.98
N SER A 9 7.03 -0.68 -19.42
CA SER A 9 8.48 -0.70 -19.42
C SER A 9 9.04 -1.09 -18.06
N LEU A 10 8.42 -0.60 -16.98
CA LEU A 10 8.93 -0.81 -15.62
C LEU A 10 7.77 -0.84 -14.62
N ALA A 11 7.86 -1.72 -13.63
CA ALA A 11 7.02 -1.73 -12.46
C ALA A 11 7.87 -1.85 -11.20
N LEU A 12 7.72 -0.91 -10.28
CA LEU A 12 8.48 -0.85 -9.03
C LEU A 12 7.54 -0.87 -7.83
N THR A 13 7.96 -1.53 -6.77
CA THR A 13 7.33 -1.35 -5.46
C THR A 13 7.69 0.03 -4.90
N ARG A 14 6.92 0.49 -3.92
CA ARG A 14 7.17 1.78 -3.24
C ARG A 14 8.55 1.84 -2.58
N GLY A 15 9.03 0.71 -2.01
CA GLY A 15 10.30 0.65 -1.31
C GLY A 15 10.42 1.68 -0.18
N ASP A 16 11.59 2.32 -0.09
CA ASP A 16 11.91 3.42 0.83
C ASP A 16 11.57 4.81 0.27
N GLY A 17 10.92 4.88 -0.89
CA GLY A 17 10.62 6.10 -1.64
C GLY A 17 11.73 6.54 -2.61
N LYS A 18 12.92 5.92 -2.55
CA LYS A 18 14.05 6.15 -3.49
C LYS A 18 14.40 4.90 -4.27
N HIS A 19 14.30 3.74 -3.62
CA HIS A 19 14.62 2.44 -4.19
C HIS A 19 13.43 1.51 -4.00
N GLY A 20 12.95 0.91 -5.07
CA GLY A 20 11.89 -0.09 -5.07
C GLY A 20 12.37 -1.38 -5.71
N LEU A 21 11.73 -2.50 -5.37
CA LEU A 21 11.96 -3.78 -6.03
C LEU A 21 11.37 -3.72 -7.44
N ASP A 22 12.13 -4.18 -8.43
CA ASP A 22 11.62 -4.38 -9.80
C ASP A 22 10.73 -5.63 -9.81
N ILE A 23 9.46 -5.41 -10.13
CA ILE A 23 8.42 -6.43 -10.22
C ILE A 23 7.80 -6.48 -11.61
N THR A 24 8.50 -5.96 -12.62
CA THR A 24 7.97 -5.78 -13.98
C THR A 24 7.47 -7.09 -14.58
N ASP A 25 8.20 -8.18 -14.41
CA ASP A 25 7.83 -9.47 -15.01
C ASP A 25 6.52 -10.00 -14.42
N ASN A 26 6.33 -9.90 -13.11
CA ASN A 26 5.09 -10.26 -12.43
C ASN A 26 3.93 -9.37 -12.88
N MET A 27 4.15 -8.06 -12.92
CA MET A 27 3.09 -7.09 -13.26
C MET A 27 2.59 -7.20 -14.71
N ARG A 28 3.38 -7.75 -15.63
CA ARG A 28 2.92 -8.03 -17.02
C ARG A 28 1.71 -8.96 -17.11
N PHE A 29 1.41 -9.71 -16.07
CA PHE A 29 0.27 -10.61 -16.01
C PHE A 29 -0.94 -10.01 -15.26
N LEU A 30 -0.71 -8.95 -14.53
CA LEU A 30 -1.73 -8.33 -13.68
C LEU A 30 -2.29 -7.03 -14.29
N VAL A 31 -1.53 -6.37 -15.17
CA VAL A 31 -1.92 -5.08 -15.74
C VAL A 31 -1.85 -5.08 -17.27
N PRO A 32 -2.56 -4.17 -17.95
CA PRO A 32 -2.48 -4.02 -19.39
C PRO A 32 -1.03 -3.80 -19.85
N ARG A 33 -0.56 -4.62 -20.81
CA ARG A 33 0.80 -4.47 -21.38
C ARG A 33 0.91 -3.28 -22.32
N ILE A 34 -0.21 -2.87 -22.89
CA ILE A 34 -0.31 -1.76 -23.84
C ILE A 34 -1.35 -0.80 -23.34
N LEU A 35 -0.95 0.44 -23.16
CA LEU A 35 -1.81 1.56 -22.86
C LEU A 35 -2.28 2.19 -24.16
N LEU A 36 -3.55 2.47 -24.32
CA LEU A 36 -4.06 3.16 -25.48
C LEU A 36 -3.39 4.55 -25.60
N PRO A 37 -3.02 4.99 -26.82
CA PRO A 37 -2.32 6.26 -27.02
C PRO A 37 -3.29 7.42 -26.81
N CYS A 38 -3.39 7.91 -25.60
CA CYS A 38 -4.40 8.91 -25.25
C CYS A 38 -3.84 10.15 -24.58
N THR A 39 -2.62 10.13 -24.10
CA THR A 39 -2.01 11.32 -23.49
C THR A 39 -1.12 12.10 -24.45
N GLY A 40 -0.78 11.53 -25.60
CA GLY A 40 0.25 12.09 -26.49
C GLY A 40 1.64 12.18 -25.85
N LYS A 41 1.82 11.64 -24.65
CA LYS A 41 3.06 11.69 -23.88
C LYS A 41 3.87 10.43 -24.08
N HIS A 42 5.19 10.64 -24.18
CA HIS A 42 6.15 9.54 -24.35
C HIS A 42 6.25 8.63 -23.12
N ILE A 43 6.18 9.22 -21.92
CA ILE A 43 6.25 8.50 -20.64
C ILE A 43 4.96 8.78 -19.86
N VAL A 44 4.36 7.71 -19.37
CA VAL A 44 3.19 7.75 -18.48
C VAL A 44 3.49 6.91 -17.26
N GLN A 45 3.22 7.44 -16.07
CA GLN A 45 3.33 6.75 -14.80
C GLN A 45 1.94 6.51 -14.22
N ILE A 46 1.65 5.27 -13.81
CA ILE A 46 0.41 4.91 -13.15
C ILE A 46 0.77 4.40 -11.76
N THR A 47 0.13 5.01 -10.77
CA THR A 47 0.27 4.63 -9.36
C THR A 47 -0.95 3.85 -8.92
N GLY A 48 -0.73 2.77 -8.18
CA GLY A 48 -1.79 1.90 -7.70
C GLY A 48 -1.31 1.00 -6.57
N GLU A 49 -2.18 0.11 -6.15
CA GLU A 49 -1.89 -0.89 -5.12
C GLU A 49 -2.27 -2.28 -5.62
N VAL A 50 -1.43 -3.26 -5.33
CA VAL A 50 -1.76 -4.68 -5.55
C VAL A 50 -2.44 -5.19 -4.29
N VAL A 51 -3.65 -5.67 -4.43
CA VAL A 51 -4.50 -6.16 -3.35
C VAL A 51 -4.92 -7.60 -3.58
N ALA A 52 -5.31 -8.27 -2.50
CA ALA A 52 -5.93 -9.58 -2.54
C ALA A 52 -7.29 -9.52 -1.82
N PRO A 53 -8.25 -10.39 -2.19
CA PRO A 53 -9.56 -10.40 -1.57
C PRO A 53 -9.52 -10.51 -0.04
N ALA A 54 -10.44 -9.83 0.63
CA ALA A 54 -10.57 -9.86 2.10
C ALA A 54 -10.90 -11.27 2.64
N THR A 55 -11.39 -12.17 1.79
CA THR A 55 -11.61 -13.58 2.12
C THR A 55 -10.32 -14.37 2.34
N ILE A 56 -9.19 -13.87 1.83
CA ILE A 56 -7.88 -14.47 2.05
C ILE A 56 -7.35 -14.01 3.41
N LYS A 57 -7.04 -14.98 4.27
CA LYS A 57 -6.45 -14.70 5.58
C LYS A 57 -5.15 -13.90 5.41
N ASN A 58 -5.06 -12.77 6.12
CA ASN A 58 -3.91 -11.85 6.03
C ASN A 58 -3.60 -11.42 4.58
N SER A 59 -4.65 -11.01 3.86
CA SER A 59 -4.61 -10.65 2.43
C SER A 59 -3.55 -9.62 2.08
N ARG A 60 -3.26 -8.67 2.98
CA ARG A 60 -2.19 -7.67 2.79
C ARG A 60 -0.80 -8.33 2.70
N ASN A 61 -0.47 -9.23 3.63
CA ASN A 61 0.81 -9.95 3.59
C ASN A 61 0.85 -10.95 2.44
N TYR A 62 -0.28 -11.54 2.08
CA TYR A 62 -0.40 -12.40 0.91
C TYR A 62 -0.05 -11.65 -0.37
N ALA A 63 -0.62 -10.46 -0.59
CA ALA A 63 -0.32 -9.62 -1.75
C ALA A 63 1.15 -9.15 -1.75
N ALA A 64 1.65 -8.65 -0.61
CA ALA A 64 3.04 -8.19 -0.48
C ALA A 64 4.05 -9.33 -0.71
N GLY A 65 3.78 -10.52 -0.19
CA GLY A 65 4.60 -11.71 -0.40
C GLY A 65 4.61 -12.17 -1.86
N ALA A 66 3.46 -12.09 -2.52
CA ALA A 66 3.34 -12.46 -3.93
C ALA A 66 4.19 -11.58 -4.86
N LEU A 67 4.28 -10.27 -4.58
CA LEU A 67 5.11 -9.35 -5.38
C LEU A 67 6.60 -9.70 -5.34
N SER A 68 7.06 -10.42 -4.32
CA SER A 68 8.45 -10.86 -4.16
C SER A 68 8.73 -12.24 -4.76
N LEU A 69 7.74 -12.90 -5.37
CA LEU A 69 7.92 -14.20 -6.00
C LEU A 69 8.81 -14.08 -7.24
N HIS A 70 9.79 -14.98 -7.33
CA HIS A 70 10.65 -15.13 -8.51
C HIS A 70 10.00 -16.03 -9.56
N ASP A 71 9.12 -16.95 -9.14
CA ASP A 71 8.39 -17.82 -10.06
C ASP A 71 7.13 -17.12 -10.54
N VAL A 72 7.14 -16.77 -11.81
CA VAL A 72 6.03 -16.09 -12.47
C VAL A 72 4.78 -16.97 -12.56
N ILE A 73 4.95 -18.29 -12.66
CA ILE A 73 3.81 -19.23 -12.70
C ILE A 73 3.14 -19.26 -11.32
N GLU A 74 3.91 -19.28 -10.25
CA GLU A 74 3.37 -19.18 -8.90
C GLU A 74 2.65 -17.85 -8.71
N PHE A 75 3.21 -16.73 -9.20
CA PHE A 75 2.57 -15.41 -9.15
C PHE A 75 1.22 -15.41 -9.88
N GLN A 76 1.14 -15.97 -11.08
CA GLN A 76 -0.10 -16.04 -11.88
C GLN A 76 -1.22 -16.81 -11.19
N ASN A 77 -0.88 -17.77 -10.33
CA ASN A 77 -1.86 -18.54 -9.56
C ASN A 77 -2.34 -17.82 -8.30
N ARG A 78 -1.83 -16.62 -8.01
CA ARG A 78 -2.28 -15.80 -6.90
C ARG A 78 -3.51 -14.98 -7.30
N ASP A 79 -4.48 -14.94 -6.40
CA ASP A 79 -5.67 -14.10 -6.56
C ASP A 79 -5.30 -12.67 -6.16
N LEU A 80 -4.94 -11.87 -7.14
CA LEU A 80 -4.43 -10.50 -6.98
C LEU A 80 -5.10 -9.58 -7.99
N THR A 81 -5.32 -8.35 -7.56
CA THR A 81 -5.82 -7.25 -8.40
C THR A 81 -4.91 -6.04 -8.23
N PHE A 82 -4.63 -5.33 -9.32
CA PHE A 82 -3.99 -4.01 -9.26
C PHE A 82 -5.06 -2.93 -9.37
N ILE A 83 -5.20 -2.11 -8.35
CA ILE A 83 -6.14 -0.99 -8.31
C ILE A 83 -5.38 0.31 -8.55
N ALA A 84 -5.66 0.99 -9.65
CA ALA A 84 -5.06 2.26 -10.00
C ALA A 84 -5.75 3.42 -9.26
N TYR A 85 -4.94 4.36 -8.75
CA TYR A 85 -5.43 5.57 -8.09
C TYR A 85 -4.72 6.86 -8.51
N GLY A 86 -3.85 6.80 -9.49
CA GLY A 86 -3.17 7.98 -10.02
C GLY A 86 -2.50 7.74 -11.35
N ILE A 87 -2.44 8.78 -12.16
CA ILE A 87 -1.77 8.82 -13.46
C ILE A 87 -1.03 10.13 -13.61
N GLN A 88 0.19 10.07 -14.15
CA GLN A 88 1.01 11.23 -14.46
C GLN A 88 1.68 11.05 -15.84
N PRO A 89 1.71 12.11 -16.68
CA PRO A 89 0.99 13.36 -16.51
C PRO A 89 -0.52 13.15 -16.60
N TYR A 90 -1.29 14.04 -15.96
CA TYR A 90 -2.74 13.97 -15.98
C TYR A 90 -3.26 14.04 -17.43
N PRO A 91 -4.13 13.10 -17.87
CA PRO A 91 -4.76 13.17 -19.17
C PRO A 91 -5.88 14.23 -19.23
N THR A 92 -6.50 14.54 -18.08
CA THR A 92 -7.58 15.52 -17.96
C THR A 92 -7.34 16.52 -16.82
N LEU A 93 -8.23 17.48 -16.65
CA LEU A 93 -8.21 18.40 -15.52
C LEU A 93 -8.96 17.87 -14.29
N ASP A 94 -9.63 16.73 -14.43
CA ASP A 94 -10.49 16.16 -13.41
C ASP A 94 -10.04 14.75 -13.03
N PHE A 95 -9.88 14.52 -11.72
CA PHE A 95 -9.44 13.22 -11.21
C PHE A 95 -10.41 12.07 -11.51
N ILE A 96 -11.72 12.35 -11.53
CA ILE A 96 -12.73 11.32 -11.83
C ILE A 96 -12.62 10.91 -13.30
N GLU A 97 -12.45 11.90 -14.19
CA GLU A 97 -12.22 11.63 -15.62
C GLU A 97 -10.90 10.88 -15.87
N ASP A 98 -9.86 11.15 -15.07
CA ASP A 98 -8.61 10.39 -15.14
C ASP A 98 -8.80 8.92 -14.76
N MET A 99 -9.65 8.64 -13.75
CA MET A 99 -9.97 7.26 -13.36
C MET A 99 -10.82 6.56 -14.42
N ASP A 100 -11.82 7.23 -14.99
CA ASP A 100 -12.61 6.74 -16.13
C ASP A 100 -11.71 6.43 -17.35
N PHE A 101 -10.68 7.25 -17.55
CA PHE A 101 -9.69 7.01 -18.58
C PHE A 101 -8.89 5.74 -18.31
N LEU A 102 -8.44 5.52 -17.07
CA LEU A 102 -7.71 4.31 -16.67
C LEU A 102 -8.58 3.06 -16.79
N ASP A 103 -9.87 3.14 -16.43
CA ASP A 103 -10.84 2.06 -16.60
C ASP A 103 -10.97 1.68 -18.09
N LYS A 104 -11.14 2.66 -18.99
CA LYS A 104 -11.15 2.44 -20.44
C LYS A 104 -9.85 1.84 -20.98
N CYS A 105 -8.73 2.02 -20.27
CA CYS A 105 -7.46 1.38 -20.58
C CYS A 105 -7.37 -0.05 -20.03
N GLY A 106 -8.37 -0.53 -19.28
CA GLY A 106 -8.44 -1.88 -18.72
C GLY A 106 -7.83 -2.01 -17.32
N PHE A 107 -7.71 -0.91 -16.57
CA PHE A 107 -7.34 -0.95 -15.16
C PHE A 107 -8.58 -0.97 -14.28
N GLU A 108 -8.55 -1.72 -13.20
CA GLU A 108 -9.45 -1.46 -12.09
C GLU A 108 -9.01 -0.16 -11.38
N THR A 109 -9.96 0.70 -11.02
CA THR A 109 -9.69 2.00 -10.41
C THR A 109 -10.38 2.16 -9.06
N ILE A 110 -9.92 3.10 -8.25
CA ILE A 110 -10.51 3.35 -6.93
C ILE A 110 -11.94 3.88 -6.96
N ILE A 111 -12.51 4.20 -8.12
CA ILE A 111 -13.90 4.66 -8.26
C ILE A 111 -14.84 3.50 -8.53
N ASP A 112 -14.30 2.35 -8.88
CA ASP A 112 -15.09 1.17 -9.20
C ASP A 112 -15.79 0.61 -7.95
N SER A 113 -17.02 0.10 -8.13
CA SER A 113 -17.94 -0.25 -7.05
C SER A 113 -17.60 -1.55 -6.28
N ASN A 114 -16.51 -2.25 -6.64
CA ASN A 114 -16.16 -3.56 -6.07
C ASN A 114 -15.33 -3.51 -4.78
N TYR A 115 -15.26 -2.35 -4.12
CA TYR A 115 -14.47 -2.13 -2.90
C TYR A 115 -14.74 -3.05 -1.71
N PRO A 116 -15.97 -3.53 -1.44
CA PRO A 116 -16.21 -4.40 -0.29
C PRO A 116 -15.42 -5.71 -0.33
N MET A 117 -14.89 -6.07 -1.50
CA MET A 117 -14.12 -7.32 -1.68
C MET A 117 -12.70 -7.23 -1.12
N PHE A 118 -12.15 -6.03 -0.90
CA PHE A 118 -10.78 -5.83 -0.46
C PHE A 118 -10.70 -5.21 0.93
N PRO A 119 -9.64 -5.49 1.73
CA PRO A 119 -9.47 -4.87 3.03
C PRO A 119 -9.27 -3.36 2.88
N GLN A 120 -9.96 -2.58 3.72
CA GLN A 120 -9.91 -1.12 3.70
C GLN A 120 -9.37 -0.59 5.03
N ASP A 121 -8.45 0.39 4.96
CA ASP A 121 -7.87 1.04 6.14
C ASP A 121 -8.56 2.38 6.46
N GLY A 122 -9.40 2.89 5.57
CA GLY A 122 -10.05 4.18 5.68
C GLY A 122 -10.37 4.80 4.33
N GLU A 123 -10.70 6.07 4.34
CA GLU A 123 -11.11 6.86 3.19
C GLU A 123 -10.05 7.92 2.87
N VAL A 124 -9.79 8.15 1.58
CA VAL A 124 -8.96 9.26 1.11
C VAL A 124 -9.82 10.33 0.49
N TRP A 125 -9.74 11.53 1.03
CA TRP A 125 -10.37 12.72 0.51
C TRP A 125 -9.34 13.53 -0.27
N ARG A 126 -9.67 13.93 -1.50
CA ARG A 126 -8.77 14.75 -2.32
C ARG A 126 -9.55 15.83 -3.09
N VAL A 127 -8.82 16.88 -3.48
CA VAL A 127 -9.28 17.89 -4.43
C VAL A 127 -9.41 17.24 -5.81
N ILE A 128 -10.58 17.36 -6.44
CA ILE A 128 -10.92 16.71 -7.72
C ILE A 128 -10.18 17.38 -8.88
N ASN A 129 -10.13 18.72 -8.92
CA ASN A 129 -9.42 19.44 -9.96
C ASN A 129 -7.89 19.25 -9.82
N ASN A 130 -7.26 18.72 -10.85
CA ASN A 130 -5.85 18.36 -10.85
C ASN A 130 -4.91 19.58 -10.77
N GLU A 131 -5.26 20.70 -11.40
CA GLU A 131 -4.47 21.94 -11.33
C GLU A 131 -4.51 22.51 -9.90
N ALA A 132 -5.69 22.63 -9.32
CA ALA A 132 -5.83 23.09 -7.94
C ALA A 132 -5.17 22.13 -6.94
N PHE A 133 -5.17 20.80 -7.20
CA PHE A 133 -4.46 19.83 -6.39
C PHE A 133 -2.93 20.08 -6.40
N GLU A 134 -2.35 20.31 -7.57
CA GLU A 134 -0.92 20.61 -7.72
C GLU A 134 -0.53 21.98 -7.14
N GLU A 135 -1.39 23.00 -7.28
CA GLU A 135 -1.17 24.34 -6.70
C GLU A 135 -1.07 24.33 -5.17
N LEU A 136 -1.79 23.43 -4.50
CA LEU A 136 -1.67 23.25 -3.05
C LEU A 136 -0.31 22.69 -2.63
N GLY A 137 0.39 22.05 -3.57
CA GLY A 137 1.74 21.52 -3.37
C GLY A 137 1.82 20.37 -2.39
N TYR A 138 3.04 20.12 -1.92
CA TYR A 138 3.38 18.96 -1.11
C TYR A 138 4.06 19.37 0.20
N THR A 139 3.90 18.51 1.21
CA THR A 139 4.81 18.49 2.37
C THR A 139 6.04 17.63 2.00
N SER A 140 6.93 17.37 2.96
CA SER A 140 8.06 16.45 2.73
C SER A 140 7.64 15.04 2.32
N HIS A 141 6.40 14.62 2.63
CA HIS A 141 5.95 13.24 2.44
C HIS A 141 4.56 13.09 1.81
N HIS A 142 3.72 14.12 1.83
CA HIS A 142 2.31 14.00 1.45
C HIS A 142 1.82 15.21 0.63
N PRO A 143 0.88 15.02 -0.32
CA PRO A 143 0.22 16.13 -0.98
C PRO A 143 -0.67 16.88 0.02
N ARG A 144 -0.77 18.21 -0.13
CA ARG A 144 -1.69 19.03 0.70
C ARG A 144 -3.12 19.00 0.20
N GLY A 145 -3.31 18.64 -1.07
CA GLY A 145 -4.62 18.51 -1.70
C GLY A 145 -5.37 17.21 -1.34
N ALA A 146 -4.80 16.34 -0.50
CA ALA A 146 -5.44 15.11 -0.06
C ALA A 146 -5.14 14.80 1.41
N PHE A 147 -6.09 14.11 2.07
CA PHE A 147 -5.89 13.57 3.42
C PHE A 147 -6.58 12.22 3.57
N ALA A 148 -6.01 11.36 4.41
CA ALA A 148 -6.58 10.06 4.74
C ALA A 148 -7.32 10.14 6.08
N LYS A 149 -8.61 9.78 6.08
CA LYS A 149 -9.42 9.56 7.27
C LYS A 149 -9.41 8.07 7.58
N LYS A 150 -8.58 7.67 8.54
CA LYS A 150 -8.53 6.27 8.99
C LYS A 150 -9.66 5.96 9.94
N VAL A 151 -10.28 4.79 9.80
CA VAL A 151 -11.17 4.25 10.81
C VAL A 151 -10.31 3.68 11.92
N LYS A 152 -10.53 4.16 13.17
CA LYS A 152 -9.85 3.59 14.32
C LYS A 152 -10.40 2.19 14.54
N GLN A 153 -9.57 1.18 14.32
CA GLN A 153 -9.92 -0.20 14.64
C GLN A 153 -9.93 -0.37 16.17
N GLU A 154 -10.86 -1.17 16.67
CA GLU A 154 -10.86 -1.54 18.08
C GLU A 154 -9.60 -2.37 18.37
N GLY A 155 -8.90 -1.99 19.44
CA GLY A 155 -7.74 -2.76 19.90
C GLY A 155 -8.17 -4.11 20.46
N VAL A 156 -7.31 -5.10 20.34
CA VAL A 156 -7.53 -6.41 20.98
C VAL A 156 -6.65 -6.50 22.22
N VAL A 157 -7.24 -6.93 23.33
CA VAL A 157 -6.56 -7.03 24.63
C VAL A 157 -5.76 -8.32 24.70
N THR A 158 -4.52 -8.24 25.16
CA THR A 158 -3.65 -9.39 25.42
C THR A 158 -2.78 -9.13 26.62
N GLU A 159 -2.16 -10.15 27.20
CA GLU A 159 -1.30 -10.05 28.39
C GLU A 159 0.16 -9.82 28.00
N LEU A 160 0.84 -8.92 28.71
CA LEU A 160 2.29 -8.72 28.62
C LEU A 160 3.03 -9.78 29.46
N ILE A 161 3.64 -10.75 28.80
CA ILE A 161 4.33 -11.87 29.47
C ILE A 161 5.75 -11.48 29.87
N ASP A 162 6.47 -10.75 29.01
CA ASP A 162 7.87 -10.38 29.25
C ASP A 162 8.28 -9.18 28.37
N VAL A 163 9.41 -8.57 28.68
CA VAL A 163 10.06 -7.54 27.86
C VAL A 163 11.49 -7.93 27.57
N VAL A 164 11.80 -8.11 26.30
CA VAL A 164 13.15 -8.43 25.85
C VAL A 164 13.80 -7.24 25.16
N TRP A 165 15.10 -7.05 25.37
CA TRP A 165 15.86 -5.99 24.76
C TRP A 165 16.57 -6.49 23.52
N GLN A 166 16.41 -5.78 22.41
CA GLN A 166 17.00 -6.13 21.13
C GLN A 166 17.90 -5.00 20.62
N VAL A 167 19.03 -5.38 20.05
CA VAL A 167 19.96 -4.45 19.40
C VAL A 167 19.62 -4.38 17.92
N GLY A 168 19.23 -3.20 17.44
CA GLY A 168 18.98 -2.93 16.04
C GLY A 168 20.27 -2.84 15.20
N LYS A 169 20.13 -2.83 13.88
CA LYS A 169 21.25 -2.71 12.92
C LYS A 169 22.11 -1.45 13.15
N SER A 170 21.53 -0.37 13.66
CA SER A 170 22.21 0.88 13.99
C SER A 170 22.89 0.89 15.37
N GLY A 171 22.86 -0.24 16.11
CA GLY A 171 23.37 -0.33 17.48
C GLY A 171 22.40 0.17 18.56
N ASN A 172 21.23 0.71 18.17
CA ASN A 172 20.22 1.12 19.12
C ASN A 172 19.58 -0.07 19.82
N VAL A 173 19.41 0.03 21.13
CA VAL A 173 18.73 -0.98 21.94
C VAL A 173 17.25 -0.56 22.09
N SER A 174 16.36 -1.47 21.71
CA SER A 174 14.91 -1.23 21.76
C SER A 174 14.21 -2.35 22.53
N PRO A 175 13.26 -2.02 23.42
CA PRO A 175 12.44 -3.00 24.12
C PRO A 175 11.38 -3.58 23.18
N VAL A 176 11.12 -4.87 23.31
CA VAL A 176 10.09 -5.61 22.59
C VAL A 176 9.26 -6.37 23.60
N ALA A 177 7.95 -6.10 23.63
CA ALA A 177 7.00 -6.86 24.41
C ALA A 177 6.85 -8.28 23.86
N ILE A 178 6.86 -9.24 24.75
CA ILE A 178 6.41 -10.62 24.50
C ILE A 178 4.99 -10.71 25.04
N LEU A 179 4.06 -11.04 24.15
CA LEU A 179 2.64 -11.06 24.44
C LEU A 179 2.10 -12.49 24.44
N ASP A 180 1.02 -12.73 25.19
CA ASP A 180 0.22 -13.92 24.94
C ASP A 180 -0.29 -13.88 23.51
N PRO A 181 0.01 -14.93 22.69
CA PRO A 181 -0.27 -14.86 21.27
C PRO A 181 -1.75 -14.65 20.94
N ILE A 182 -2.05 -13.59 20.21
CA ILE A 182 -3.39 -13.18 19.83
C ILE A 182 -3.52 -13.10 18.31
N ASP A 183 -4.71 -13.36 17.78
CA ASP A 183 -5.01 -13.19 16.35
C ASP A 183 -5.54 -11.77 16.11
N ILE A 184 -4.86 -11.01 15.25
CA ILE A 184 -5.29 -9.67 14.83
C ILE A 184 -5.37 -9.70 13.30
N ASP A 185 -6.56 -9.52 12.74
CA ASP A 185 -6.83 -9.53 11.29
C ASP A 185 -6.24 -10.76 10.57
N GLY A 186 -6.30 -11.93 11.25
CA GLY A 186 -5.77 -13.17 10.71
C GLY A 186 -4.26 -13.36 10.83
N ALA A 187 -3.54 -12.42 11.44
CA ALA A 187 -2.14 -12.55 11.79
C ALA A 187 -2.00 -12.90 13.28
N ARG A 188 -1.22 -13.95 13.60
CA ARG A 188 -0.89 -14.30 14.97
C ARG A 188 0.22 -13.38 15.49
N VAL A 189 -0.13 -12.47 16.37
CA VAL A 189 0.78 -11.50 16.98
C VAL A 189 1.19 -12.00 18.37
N ALA A 190 2.48 -12.14 18.61
CA ALA A 190 3.07 -12.53 19.89
C ALA A 190 4.15 -11.54 20.37
N ARG A 191 4.44 -10.50 19.60
CA ARG A 191 5.50 -9.53 19.89
C ARG A 191 5.09 -8.14 19.40
N ALA A 192 5.38 -7.11 20.20
CA ALA A 192 5.17 -5.72 19.82
C ALA A 192 6.39 -4.87 20.18
N THR A 193 6.76 -3.92 19.34
CA THR A 193 7.83 -2.98 19.70
C THR A 193 7.32 -1.96 20.71
N LEU A 194 8.11 -1.70 21.74
CA LEU A 194 7.85 -0.66 22.72
C LEU A 194 8.69 0.61 22.46
N HIS A 195 9.41 0.64 21.33
CA HIS A 195 10.22 1.74 20.85
C HIS A 195 11.34 2.19 21.80
N ASN A 196 11.02 2.61 23.01
CA ASN A 196 11.96 3.08 24.03
C ASN A 196 11.36 2.94 25.43
N ILE A 197 12.18 3.19 26.46
CA ILE A 197 11.76 3.07 27.87
C ILE A 197 10.66 4.06 28.25
N GLY A 198 10.67 5.26 27.66
CA GLY A 198 9.66 6.28 27.92
C GLY A 198 8.24 5.84 27.59
N ILE A 199 8.06 5.02 26.55
CA ILE A 199 6.75 4.44 26.20
C ILE A 199 6.29 3.43 27.25
N ILE A 200 7.20 2.65 27.84
CA ILE A 200 6.88 1.71 28.92
C ILE A 200 6.37 2.46 30.14
N GLU A 201 7.05 3.55 30.50
CA GLU A 201 6.68 4.43 31.63
C GLU A 201 5.37 5.17 31.37
N GLU A 202 5.20 5.76 30.17
CA GLU A 202 3.99 6.48 29.77
C GLU A 202 2.74 5.60 29.81
N LEU A 203 2.85 4.36 29.33
CA LEU A 203 1.76 3.39 29.32
C LEU A 203 1.59 2.66 30.65
N GLY A 204 2.51 2.83 31.63
CA GLY A 204 2.47 2.15 32.90
C GLY A 204 2.50 0.63 32.78
N LEU A 205 3.29 0.10 31.84
CA LEU A 205 3.30 -1.33 31.55
C LEU A 205 4.04 -2.12 32.64
N GLU A 206 3.37 -3.16 33.15
CA GLU A 206 3.88 -4.14 34.07
C GLU A 206 3.70 -5.55 33.49
N ILE A 207 4.59 -6.47 33.84
CA ILE A 207 4.46 -7.88 33.43
C ILE A 207 3.17 -8.44 34.06
N GLY A 208 2.32 -9.07 33.26
CA GLY A 208 1.02 -9.59 33.66
C GLY A 208 -0.15 -8.59 33.51
N CYS A 209 0.08 -7.37 32.95
CA CYS A 209 -1.00 -6.42 32.64
C CYS A 209 -1.67 -6.71 31.30
#